data_07b66ced481ed0a31bac22b6be64c8d0
#
_entry.id   07b66ced481ed0a31bac22b6be64c8d0
#
_cell.length_a   1.000
_cell.length_b   1.000
_cell.length_c   1.000
_cell.angle_alpha   90.00
_cell.angle_beta   90.00
_cell.angle_gamma   90.00
#
_symmetry.space_group_name_H-M   'P 1'
#
loop_
_entity.id
_entity.type
_entity.pdbx_description
1 polymer ?
#
loop_
_entity_poly.entity_id
_entity_poly.type
_entity_poly.pdbx_seq_one_letter_code
_entity_poly.pdbx_strand_id
1 'polypeptide(L)'
;LRIKADLHEQGERVSRQRIGRLMRQAALVARGKRKFRTTTKVKSSRPVAENILAREFTADGPNQKWVTDITYLPTHEGWLYLATVMDLYSRKIVGWALNERLQTPLVTAALEMAVGRRKPPGGLLHHSDRGSQYTSDVYKQA
;
A
#
# COMPACT_ATOMS: atom_id res chain seq x y z
N LEU A 1 5.12 27.38 -6.08
CA LEU A 1 6.11 26.90 -7.03
C LEU A 1 7.44 26.89 -6.31
N ARG A 2 8.07 25.74 -6.18
CA ARG A 2 9.27 25.50 -5.37
C ARG A 2 10.42 26.42 -5.75
N ILE A 3 10.75 26.50 -7.04
CA ILE A 3 11.81 27.39 -7.56
C ILE A 3 11.62 28.87 -7.14
N LYS A 4 10.38 29.38 -7.09
CA LYS A 4 10.15 30.75 -6.62
C LYS A 4 10.43 30.90 -5.12
N ALA A 5 10.11 29.89 -4.31
CA ALA A 5 10.41 29.90 -2.88
C ALA A 5 11.91 29.85 -2.65
N ASP A 6 12.60 28.94 -3.31
CA ASP A 6 14.06 28.76 -3.21
C ASP A 6 14.82 30.05 -3.61
N LEU A 7 14.41 30.72 -4.71
CA LEU A 7 15.00 32.00 -5.12
C LEU A 7 14.70 33.11 -4.12
N HIS A 8 13.51 33.13 -3.54
CA HIS A 8 13.14 34.14 -2.54
C HIS A 8 13.93 33.97 -1.24
N GLU A 9 14.21 32.74 -0.82
CA GLU A 9 15.10 32.44 0.32
C GLU A 9 16.55 32.91 0.07
N GLN A 10 17.00 32.89 -1.21
CA GLN A 10 18.28 33.43 -1.62
C GLN A 10 18.30 34.96 -1.82
N GLY A 11 17.20 35.64 -1.47
CA GLY A 11 17.08 37.09 -1.60
C GLY A 11 16.62 37.60 -2.99
N GLU A 12 16.43 36.70 -3.96
CA GLU A 12 16.04 37.03 -5.33
C GLU A 12 14.52 37.22 -5.47
N ARG A 13 14.08 38.44 -5.74
CA ARG A 13 12.65 38.74 -5.98
C ARG A 13 12.30 38.64 -7.48
N VAL A 14 11.84 37.47 -7.91
CA VAL A 14 11.44 37.22 -9.31
C VAL A 14 9.98 36.88 -9.42
N SER A 15 9.36 37.38 -10.50
CA SER A 15 7.96 37.05 -10.81
C SER A 15 7.85 35.61 -11.35
N ARG A 16 6.70 34.97 -11.13
CA ARG A 16 6.39 33.63 -11.66
C ARG A 16 6.50 33.57 -13.19
N GLN A 17 6.11 34.63 -13.87
CA GLN A 17 6.16 34.73 -15.31
C GLN A 17 7.60 34.75 -15.84
N ARG A 18 8.49 35.51 -15.18
CA ARG A 18 9.92 35.57 -15.51
C ARG A 18 10.58 34.21 -15.35
N ILE A 19 10.31 33.49 -14.24
CA ILE A 19 10.80 32.12 -14.03
C ILE A 19 10.33 31.20 -15.14
N GLY A 20 9.05 31.20 -15.48
CA GLY A 20 8.51 30.36 -16.54
C GLY A 20 9.10 30.66 -17.91
N ARG A 21 9.41 31.94 -18.23
CA ARG A 21 10.09 32.32 -19.46
C ARG A 21 11.52 31.80 -19.50
N LEU A 22 12.29 32.01 -18.43
CA LEU A 22 13.68 31.55 -18.33
C LEU A 22 13.79 30.02 -18.38
N MET A 23 12.88 29.31 -17.72
CA MET A 23 12.84 27.85 -17.80
C MET A 23 12.60 27.37 -19.24
N ARG A 24 11.68 27.99 -19.97
CA ARG A 24 11.43 27.65 -21.39
C ARG A 24 12.65 27.93 -22.27
N GLN A 25 13.31 29.07 -22.08
CA GLN A 25 14.55 29.42 -22.82
C GLN A 25 15.69 28.42 -22.54
N ALA A 26 15.80 27.92 -21.32
CA ALA A 26 16.78 26.93 -20.90
C ALA A 26 16.34 25.47 -21.17
N ALA A 27 15.23 25.25 -21.89
CA ALA A 27 14.63 23.92 -22.12
C ALA A 27 14.36 23.10 -20.83
N LEU A 28 14.18 23.79 -19.69
CA LEU A 28 13.89 23.16 -18.42
C LEU A 28 12.38 22.87 -18.31
N VAL A 29 12.03 21.60 -18.30
CA VAL A 29 10.65 21.13 -18.11
C VAL A 29 10.47 20.61 -16.70
N ALA A 30 9.46 21.15 -15.98
CA ALA A 30 9.09 20.59 -14.68
C ALA A 30 8.58 19.15 -14.87
N ARG A 31 9.21 18.18 -14.21
CA ARG A 31 8.66 16.81 -14.15
C ARG A 31 7.33 16.87 -13.40
N GLY A 32 6.22 16.75 -14.11
CA GLY A 32 4.91 16.59 -13.50
C GLY A 32 4.90 15.37 -12.60
N LYS A 33 4.22 15.45 -11.45
CA LYS A 33 3.92 14.24 -10.67
C LYS A 33 3.27 13.22 -11.62
N ARG A 34 3.79 12.00 -11.67
CA ARG A 34 3.11 10.91 -12.38
C ARG A 34 1.65 10.89 -11.90
N LYS A 35 0.71 10.96 -12.85
CA LYS A 35 -0.71 10.81 -12.52
C LYS A 35 -0.86 9.52 -11.74
N PHE A 36 -1.44 9.62 -10.54
CA PHE A 36 -1.79 8.45 -9.73
C PHE A 36 -2.73 7.58 -10.56
N ARG A 37 -2.28 6.38 -10.90
CA ARG A 37 -3.09 5.40 -11.61
C ARG A 37 -3.77 4.56 -10.55
N THR A 38 -5.09 4.65 -10.43
CA THR A 38 -5.87 3.78 -9.56
C THR A 38 -5.64 2.34 -10.01
N THR A 39 -4.90 1.57 -9.22
CA THR A 39 -4.54 0.18 -9.53
C THR A 39 -5.67 -0.79 -9.21
N THR A 40 -6.62 -0.38 -8.36
CA THR A 40 -7.72 -1.24 -7.91
C THR A 40 -9.06 -0.56 -8.20
N LYS A 41 -9.84 -1.10 -9.13
CA LYS A 41 -11.26 -0.74 -9.31
C LYS A 41 -12.09 -1.71 -8.49
N VAL A 42 -12.54 -1.26 -7.31
CA VAL A 42 -13.50 -2.03 -6.52
C VAL A 42 -14.86 -2.00 -7.22
N LYS A 43 -15.17 -3.04 -7.99
CA LYS A 43 -16.52 -3.37 -8.45
C LYS A 43 -17.10 -4.45 -7.53
N SER A 44 -17.33 -4.13 -6.27
CA SER A 44 -17.99 -5.05 -5.37
C SER A 44 -19.37 -4.50 -5.01
N SER A 45 -20.41 -5.19 -5.44
CA SER A 45 -21.79 -5.01 -4.96
C SER A 45 -22.01 -5.68 -3.58
N ARG A 46 -20.95 -6.24 -2.98
CA ARG A 46 -21.02 -6.95 -1.70
C ARG A 46 -20.95 -5.99 -0.53
N PRO A 47 -21.65 -6.26 0.58
CA PRO A 47 -21.54 -5.46 1.79
C PRO A 47 -20.09 -5.43 2.26
N VAL A 48 -19.59 -4.24 2.52
CA VAL A 48 -18.22 -4.01 2.99
C VAL A 48 -18.23 -4.15 4.51
N ALA A 49 -17.31 -4.94 5.05
CA ALA A 49 -17.11 -5.03 6.49
C ALA A 49 -16.80 -3.64 7.09
N GLU A 50 -17.32 -3.39 8.29
CA GLU A 50 -17.03 -2.17 9.03
C GLU A 50 -15.52 -2.02 9.29
N ASN A 51 -15.01 -0.79 9.26
CA ASN A 51 -13.61 -0.53 9.55
C ASN A 51 -13.37 -0.48 11.07
N ILE A 52 -13.25 -1.65 11.67
CA ILE A 52 -13.00 -1.80 13.12
C ILE A 52 -11.60 -1.28 13.51
N LEU A 53 -10.62 -1.35 12.60
CA LEU A 53 -9.26 -0.86 12.89
C LEU A 53 -9.23 0.66 13.11
N ALA A 54 -10.12 1.42 12.45
CA ALA A 54 -10.33 2.86 12.62
C ALA A 54 -9.02 3.70 12.63
N ARG A 55 -7.98 3.26 11.89
CA ARG A 55 -6.61 3.82 11.86
C ARG A 55 -5.81 3.65 13.18
N GLU A 56 -6.28 2.84 14.09
CA GLU A 56 -5.58 2.53 15.33
C GLU A 56 -4.58 1.39 15.11
N PHE A 57 -3.38 1.73 14.65
CA PHE A 57 -2.30 0.79 14.31
C PHE A 57 -1.44 0.37 15.51
N THR A 58 -1.92 0.58 16.71
CA THR A 58 -1.30 0.10 17.96
C THR A 58 -2.00 -1.15 18.46
N ALA A 59 -1.26 -2.04 19.11
CA ALA A 59 -1.78 -3.23 19.75
C ALA A 59 -1.06 -3.41 21.10
N ASP A 60 -1.77 -3.88 22.12
CA ASP A 60 -1.24 -4.03 23.48
C ASP A 60 -0.48 -5.36 23.68
N GLY A 61 -0.67 -6.30 22.76
CA GLY A 61 -0.02 -7.61 22.79
C GLY A 61 0.11 -8.26 21.42
N PRO A 62 0.94 -9.31 21.30
CA PRO A 62 1.14 -10.02 20.04
C PRO A 62 -0.14 -10.74 19.61
N ASN A 63 -0.34 -10.86 18.31
CA ASN A 63 -1.46 -11.56 17.70
C ASN A 63 -2.86 -11.00 18.06
N GLN A 64 -2.95 -9.72 18.40
CA GLN A 64 -4.24 -9.03 18.58
C GLN A 64 -4.72 -8.37 17.30
N LYS A 65 -3.80 -7.73 16.55
CA LYS A 65 -4.11 -7.04 15.31
C LYS A 65 -3.07 -7.38 14.25
N TRP A 66 -3.51 -7.94 13.13
CA TRP A 66 -2.68 -8.17 11.95
C TRP A 66 -3.16 -7.30 10.80
N VAL A 67 -2.21 -6.81 10.01
CA VAL A 67 -2.48 -6.11 8.75
C VAL A 67 -1.83 -6.85 7.60
N THR A 68 -2.44 -6.78 6.44
CA THR A 68 -1.92 -7.41 5.23
C THR A 68 -1.94 -6.44 4.06
N ASP A 69 -0.96 -6.59 3.19
CA ASP A 69 -0.80 -5.80 1.98
C ASP A 69 -0.10 -6.60 0.87
N ILE A 70 -0.26 -6.14 -0.37
CA ILE A 70 0.40 -6.74 -1.53
C ILE A 70 1.35 -5.72 -2.16
N THR A 71 2.62 -6.09 -2.22
CA THR A 71 3.68 -5.32 -2.88
C THR A 71 3.98 -5.88 -4.27
N TYR A 72 4.15 -5.00 -5.25
CA TYR A 72 4.49 -5.31 -6.63
C TYR A 72 6.00 -5.21 -6.80
N LEU A 73 6.65 -6.30 -7.14
CA LEU A 73 8.09 -6.40 -7.33
C LEU A 73 8.40 -6.51 -8.83
N PRO A 74 9.07 -5.51 -9.44
CA PRO A 74 9.49 -5.63 -10.83
C PRO A 74 10.69 -6.59 -10.92
N THR A 75 10.61 -7.54 -11.85
CA THR A 75 11.71 -8.47 -12.17
C THR A 75 12.07 -8.35 -13.64
N HIS A 76 13.16 -9.00 -14.06
CA HIS A 76 13.55 -9.06 -15.47
C HIS A 76 12.55 -9.84 -16.34
N GLU A 77 11.79 -10.76 -15.73
CA GLU A 77 10.81 -11.62 -16.40
C GLU A 77 9.37 -11.09 -16.30
N GLY A 78 9.14 -9.99 -15.55
CA GLY A 78 7.82 -9.40 -15.37
C GLY A 78 7.54 -8.98 -13.93
N TRP A 79 6.27 -9.03 -13.54
CA TRP A 79 5.85 -8.66 -12.19
C TRP A 79 5.78 -9.88 -11.29
N LEU A 80 6.36 -9.77 -10.10
CA LEU A 80 6.17 -10.69 -9.00
C LEU A 80 5.37 -9.98 -7.90
N TYR A 81 4.46 -10.69 -7.27
CA TYR A 81 3.58 -10.15 -6.23
C TYR A 81 3.94 -10.78 -4.89
N LEU A 82 4.17 -9.93 -3.90
CA LEU A 82 4.46 -10.34 -2.53
C LEU A 82 3.28 -9.96 -1.65
N ALA A 83 2.55 -10.94 -1.11
CA ALA A 83 1.60 -10.73 -0.03
C ALA A 83 2.30 -10.89 1.32
N THR A 84 2.03 -9.99 2.26
CA THR A 84 2.60 -10.03 3.61
C THR A 84 1.50 -9.90 4.66
N VAL A 85 1.68 -10.58 5.79
CA VAL A 85 0.87 -10.43 6.99
C VAL A 85 1.80 -9.96 8.11
N MET A 86 1.51 -8.81 8.71
CA MET A 86 2.32 -8.21 9.76
C MET A 86 1.53 -8.10 11.07
N ASP A 87 2.14 -8.52 12.15
CA ASP A 87 1.64 -8.30 13.51
C ASP A 87 1.93 -6.88 13.96
N LEU A 88 0.89 -6.11 14.30
CA LEU A 88 1.02 -4.70 14.64
C LEU A 88 1.73 -4.44 15.96
N TYR A 89 1.69 -5.38 16.89
CA TYR A 89 2.43 -5.26 18.15
C TYR A 89 3.94 -5.36 17.95
N SER A 90 4.38 -6.47 17.36
CA SER A 90 5.81 -6.75 17.19
C SER A 90 6.42 -6.14 15.93
N ARG A 91 5.60 -5.64 14.99
CA ARG A 91 5.98 -5.17 13.65
C ARG A 91 6.69 -6.24 12.81
N LYS A 92 6.55 -7.50 13.17
CA LYS A 92 7.14 -8.63 12.44
C LYS A 92 6.21 -9.13 11.36
N ILE A 93 6.79 -9.52 10.23
CA ILE A 93 6.07 -10.28 9.21
C ILE A 93 5.89 -11.70 9.73
N VAL A 94 4.65 -12.10 9.95
CA VAL A 94 4.27 -13.40 10.50
C VAL A 94 3.91 -14.41 9.43
N GLY A 95 3.49 -13.93 8.24
CA GLY A 95 3.24 -14.75 7.07
C GLY A 95 3.53 -13.99 5.78
N TRP A 96 3.91 -14.69 4.73
CA TRP A 96 4.14 -14.12 3.42
C TRP A 96 4.02 -15.18 2.32
N ALA A 97 3.73 -14.74 1.11
CA ALA A 97 3.74 -15.57 -0.09
C ALA A 97 4.16 -14.74 -1.31
N LEU A 98 4.76 -15.42 -2.29
CA LEU A 98 5.15 -14.84 -3.58
C LEU A 98 4.43 -15.57 -4.70
N ASN A 99 3.97 -14.85 -5.72
CA ASN A 99 3.38 -15.42 -6.93
C ASN A 99 3.54 -14.47 -8.12
N GLU A 100 3.61 -15.04 -9.33
CA GLU A 100 3.61 -14.28 -10.59
C GLU A 100 2.22 -13.73 -10.95
N ARG A 101 1.18 -14.20 -10.28
CA ARG A 101 -0.21 -13.79 -10.52
C ARG A 101 -0.82 -13.17 -9.28
N LEU A 102 -1.46 -12.01 -9.48
CA LEU A 102 -2.19 -11.29 -8.43
C LEU A 102 -3.60 -11.92 -8.25
N GLN A 103 -3.67 -13.04 -7.55
CA GLN A 103 -4.90 -13.81 -7.35
C GLN A 103 -5.12 -14.13 -5.86
N THR A 104 -6.35 -14.57 -5.50
CA THR A 104 -6.72 -14.94 -4.12
C THR A 104 -5.78 -15.97 -3.48
N PRO A 105 -5.30 -17.04 -4.16
CA PRO A 105 -4.37 -18.01 -3.56
C PRO A 105 -3.10 -17.37 -2.98
N LEU A 106 -2.62 -16.25 -3.53
CA LEU A 106 -1.46 -15.54 -3.01
C LEU A 106 -1.70 -15.05 -1.58
N VAL A 107 -2.82 -14.36 -1.35
CA VAL A 107 -3.14 -13.78 -0.03
C VAL A 107 -3.56 -14.86 0.96
N THR A 108 -4.24 -15.91 0.50
CA THR A 108 -4.62 -17.06 1.33
C THR A 108 -3.38 -17.79 1.84
N ALA A 109 -2.39 -18.09 0.98
CA ALA A 109 -1.15 -18.74 1.38
C ALA A 109 -0.36 -17.92 2.42
N ALA A 110 -0.33 -16.57 2.28
CA ALA A 110 0.30 -15.70 3.27
C ALA A 110 -0.41 -15.76 4.64
N LEU A 111 -1.76 -15.78 4.63
CA LEU A 111 -2.57 -15.89 5.85
C LEU A 111 -2.41 -17.26 6.51
N GLU A 112 -2.51 -18.34 5.75
CA GLU A 112 -2.32 -19.72 6.25
C GLU A 112 -0.94 -19.89 6.90
N MET A 113 0.12 -19.35 6.28
CA MET A 113 1.45 -19.34 6.88
C MET A 113 1.45 -18.60 8.22
N ALA A 114 0.82 -17.43 8.30
CA ALA A 114 0.75 -16.63 9.52
C ALA A 114 0.02 -17.39 10.63
N VAL A 115 -1.16 -17.94 10.33
CA VAL A 115 -1.97 -18.72 11.27
C VAL A 115 -1.22 -19.97 11.74
N GLY A 116 -0.63 -20.74 10.82
CA GLY A 116 0.13 -21.95 11.15
C GLY A 116 1.34 -21.70 12.06
N ARG A 117 2.05 -20.58 11.83
CA ARG A 117 3.23 -20.19 12.64
C ARG A 117 2.87 -19.62 14.02
N ARG A 118 1.82 -18.81 14.08
CA ARG A 118 1.49 -18.04 15.28
C ARG A 118 0.40 -18.65 16.13
N LYS A 119 -0.47 -19.48 15.52
CA LYS A 119 -1.63 -20.10 16.17
C LYS A 119 -2.36 -19.09 17.07
N PRO A 120 -2.83 -17.98 16.50
CA PRO A 120 -3.39 -16.87 17.29
C PRO A 120 -4.61 -17.36 18.07
N PRO A 121 -4.86 -16.80 19.28
CA PRO A 121 -6.10 -17.05 19.98
C PRO A 121 -7.28 -16.47 19.21
N GLY A 122 -8.49 -16.93 19.49
CA GLY A 122 -9.70 -16.34 18.92
C GLY A 122 -9.81 -14.84 19.23
N GLY A 123 -10.44 -14.07 18.30
CA GLY A 123 -10.61 -12.63 18.46
C GLY A 123 -9.51 -11.76 17.81
N LEU A 124 -8.57 -12.36 17.06
CA LEU A 124 -7.61 -11.62 16.25
C LEU A 124 -8.33 -10.71 15.24
N LEU A 125 -8.02 -9.42 15.27
CA LEU A 125 -8.46 -8.48 14.24
C LEU A 125 -7.51 -8.56 13.03
N HIS A 126 -8.01 -9.06 11.91
CA HIS A 126 -7.28 -9.06 10.65
C HIS A 126 -7.80 -7.97 9.73
N HIS A 127 -6.91 -7.06 9.29
CA HIS A 127 -7.26 -5.92 8.44
C HIS A 127 -6.50 -5.95 7.11
N SER A 128 -7.23 -5.75 6.02
CA SER A 128 -6.70 -5.63 4.66
C SER A 128 -7.27 -4.40 3.96
N ASP A 129 -6.72 -4.02 2.81
CA ASP A 129 -7.42 -3.13 1.91
C ASP A 129 -8.67 -3.82 1.31
N ARG A 130 -9.44 -3.07 0.51
CA ARG A 130 -10.64 -3.59 -0.15
C ARG A 130 -10.31 -4.21 -1.53
N GLY A 131 -9.13 -4.72 -1.74
CA GLY A 131 -8.73 -5.41 -2.95
C GLY A 131 -9.63 -6.62 -3.24
N SER A 132 -9.82 -6.93 -4.52
CA SER A 132 -10.67 -8.06 -4.94
C SER A 132 -10.23 -9.40 -4.38
N GLN A 133 -8.95 -9.56 -4.09
CA GLN A 133 -8.34 -10.76 -3.52
C GLN A 133 -8.85 -11.00 -2.09
N TYR A 134 -8.92 -9.94 -1.28
CA TYR A 134 -9.33 -9.98 0.12
C TYR A 134 -10.85 -10.06 0.31
N THR A 135 -11.63 -9.61 -0.69
CA THR A 135 -13.09 -9.66 -0.63
C THR A 135 -13.68 -10.96 -1.18
N SER A 136 -12.85 -11.90 -1.63
CA SER A 136 -13.29 -13.20 -2.14
C SER A 136 -13.84 -14.09 -1.02
N ASP A 137 -14.79 -14.97 -1.35
CA ASP A 137 -15.38 -15.90 -0.37
C ASP A 137 -14.35 -16.92 0.13
N VAL A 138 -13.43 -17.34 -0.74
CA VAL A 138 -12.32 -18.24 -0.40
C VAL A 138 -11.44 -17.64 0.70
N TYR A 139 -11.10 -16.35 0.59
CA TYR A 139 -10.27 -15.68 1.60
C TYR A 139 -10.99 -15.49 2.94
N LYS A 140 -12.30 -15.28 2.92
CA LYS A 140 -13.10 -15.12 4.14
C LYS A 140 -13.30 -16.44 4.91
N GLN A 141 -13.13 -17.57 4.24
CA GLN A 141 -13.26 -18.90 4.84
C GLN A 141 -11.91 -19.45 5.36
N ALA A 142 -10.79 -18.86 4.93
CA ALA A 142 -9.46 -19.20 5.40
C ALA A 142 -9.15 -18.56 6.75
#